data_d36a8e65d9dee6d52a61b02359a90952
#
_entry.id   d36a8e65d9dee6d52a61b02359a90952
#
_cell.length_a   1.000
_cell.length_b   1.000
_cell.length_c   1.000
_cell.angle_alpha   90.00
_cell.angle_beta   90.00
_cell.angle_gamma   90.00
#
_symmetry.space_group_name_H-M   'P 1'
#
loop_
_entity.id
_entity.type
_entity.pdbx_description
1 polymer ?
#
loop_
_entity_poly.entity_id
_entity_poly.type
_entity_poly.pdbx_seq_one_letter_code
_entity_poly.pdbx_strand_id
1 'polypeptide(L)' 'MTEVSKTAKVIAALESGVELTGKQISARYGVKNARALISTIRMQGYPVFLNKRTNALGETYSKYRLG' A
#
# COMPACT_ATOMS: atom_id res chain seq x y z
N MET A 1 -9.41 -24.67 -3.17
CA MET A 1 -9.81 -23.35 -2.65
C MET A 1 -8.72 -22.33 -2.92
N THR A 2 -9.10 -21.20 -3.48
CA THR A 2 -8.12 -20.20 -3.86
C THR A 2 -7.90 -19.24 -2.70
N GLU A 3 -6.68 -19.16 -2.23
CA GLU A 3 -6.30 -18.21 -1.21
C GLU A 3 -6.13 -16.83 -1.82
N VAL A 4 -6.76 -15.83 -1.21
CA VAL A 4 -6.58 -14.46 -1.66
C VAL A 4 -5.21 -13.99 -1.19
N SER A 5 -4.35 -13.62 -2.12
CA SER A 5 -3.00 -13.17 -1.79
C SER A 5 -3.02 -11.82 -1.05
N LYS A 6 -1.96 -11.55 -0.30
CA LYS A 6 -1.81 -10.26 0.37
C LYS A 6 -1.81 -9.13 -0.65
N THR A 7 -1.21 -9.36 -1.80
CA THR A 7 -1.20 -8.40 -2.90
C THR A 7 -2.62 -8.05 -3.34
N ALA A 8 -3.47 -9.06 -3.55
CA ALA A 8 -4.85 -8.84 -3.96
C ALA A 8 -5.65 -8.06 -2.91
N LYS A 9 -5.43 -8.36 -1.63
CA LYS A 9 -6.08 -7.64 -0.53
C LYS A 9 -5.70 -6.16 -0.51
N VAL A 10 -4.42 -5.87 -0.70
CA VAL A 10 -3.93 -4.49 -0.74
C VAL A 10 -4.49 -3.76 -1.96
N ILE A 11 -4.50 -4.41 -3.12
CA ILE A 11 -5.07 -3.83 -4.33
C ILE A 11 -6.55 -3.46 -4.10
N ALA A 12 -7.33 -4.37 -3.54
CA ALA A 12 -8.74 -4.13 -3.26
C ALA A 12 -8.94 -2.94 -2.32
N ALA A 13 -8.12 -2.83 -1.28
CA ALA A 13 -8.18 -1.70 -0.35
C ALA A 13 -7.85 -0.38 -1.07
N LEU A 14 -6.82 -0.37 -1.89
CA LEU A 14 -6.43 0.83 -2.63
C LEU A 14 -7.46 1.22 -3.67
N GLU A 15 -8.09 0.24 -4.33
CA GLU A 15 -9.14 0.49 -5.30
C GLU A 15 -10.39 1.13 -4.67
N SER A 16 -10.62 0.86 -3.40
CA SER A 16 -11.74 1.48 -2.68
C SER A 16 -11.49 2.95 -2.32
N GLY A 17 -10.32 3.49 -2.64
CA GLY A 17 -9.96 4.87 -2.38
C GLY A 17 -9.22 5.09 -1.06
N VAL A 18 -8.85 4.03 -0.39
CA VAL A 18 -8.11 4.11 0.88
C VAL A 18 -6.64 4.37 0.62
N GLU A 19 -6.07 5.31 1.36
CA GLU A 19 -4.63 5.53 1.36
C GLU A 19 -4.00 4.71 2.49
N LEU A 20 -2.92 4.02 2.19
CA LEU A 20 -2.23 3.17 3.16
C LEU A 20 -0.74 3.53 3.22
N THR A 21 -0.20 3.61 4.44
CA THR A 21 1.25 3.73 4.62
C THR A 21 1.89 2.35 4.52
N GLY A 22 3.18 2.31 4.23
CA GLY A 22 3.91 1.03 4.24
C GLY A 22 3.79 0.31 5.58
N LYS A 23 3.81 1.08 6.67
CA LYS A 23 3.64 0.55 8.02
C LYS A 23 2.26 -0.08 8.21
N GLN A 24 1.21 0.56 7.71
CA GLN A 24 -0.15 0.03 7.78
C GLN A 24 -0.30 -1.23 6.94
N ILE A 25 0.30 -1.26 5.77
CA ILE A 25 0.29 -2.44 4.91
C ILE A 25 0.95 -3.61 5.63
N SER A 26 2.13 -3.39 6.21
CA SER A 26 2.83 -4.40 6.97
C SER A 26 2.01 -4.92 8.16
N ALA A 27 1.42 -4.01 8.92
CA ALA A 27 0.67 -4.36 10.12
C ALA A 27 -0.65 -5.06 9.81
N ARG A 28 -1.40 -4.54 8.83
CA ARG A 28 -2.73 -5.06 8.50
C ARG A 28 -2.70 -6.38 7.75
N TYR A 29 -1.76 -6.52 6.86
CA TYR A 29 -1.71 -7.65 5.94
C TYR A 29 -0.56 -8.61 6.23
N GLY A 30 0.24 -8.31 7.25
CA GLY A 30 1.37 -9.15 7.61
C GLY A 30 2.46 -9.20 6.54
N VAL A 31 2.63 -8.11 5.81
CA VAL A 31 3.62 -8.01 4.74
C VAL A 31 4.97 -7.61 5.33
N LYS A 32 6.00 -8.39 5.06
CA LYS A 32 7.34 -8.10 5.58
C LYS A 32 7.97 -6.90 4.89
N ASN A 33 7.69 -6.73 3.59
CA ASN A 33 8.27 -5.66 2.81
C ASN A 33 7.19 -5.02 1.94
N ALA A 34 6.61 -3.94 2.45
CA ALA A 34 5.55 -3.22 1.76
C ALA A 34 6.03 -2.61 0.43
N ARG A 35 7.29 -2.16 0.36
CA ARG A 35 7.86 -1.61 -0.86
C ARG A 35 7.88 -2.63 -2.00
N ALA A 36 8.30 -3.84 -1.69
CA ALA A 36 8.33 -4.91 -2.68
C ALA A 36 6.92 -5.25 -3.15
N LEU A 37 5.95 -5.26 -2.23
CA LEU A 37 4.56 -5.50 -2.55
C LEU A 37 4.02 -4.42 -3.50
N ILE A 38 4.28 -3.16 -3.21
CA ILE A 38 3.85 -2.04 -4.05
C ILE A 38 4.51 -2.12 -5.43
N SER A 39 5.78 -2.48 -5.49
CA SER A 39 6.47 -2.69 -6.76
C SER A 39 5.78 -3.77 -7.60
N THR A 40 5.40 -4.88 -6.96
CA THR A 40 4.67 -5.96 -7.61
C THR A 40 3.32 -5.46 -8.15
N ILE A 41 2.61 -4.65 -7.38
CA ILE A 41 1.33 -4.08 -7.79
C ILE A 41 1.51 -3.20 -9.03
N ARG A 42 2.53 -2.37 -9.04
CA ARG A 42 2.85 -1.51 -10.20
C ARG A 42 3.18 -2.34 -11.43
N MET A 43 3.89 -3.43 -11.26
CA MET A 43 4.24 -4.33 -12.37
C MET A 43 3.02 -5.00 -12.97
N GLN A 44 1.93 -5.12 -12.23
CA GLN A 44 0.67 -5.67 -12.72
C GLN A 44 -0.16 -4.62 -13.48
N GLY A 45 0.31 -3.39 -13.56
CA GLY A 45 -0.34 -2.32 -14.30
C GLY A 45 -1.18 -1.36 -13.46
N TYR A 46 -1.14 -1.47 -12.16
CA TYR A 46 -1.87 -0.55 -11.28
C TYR A 46 -1.07 0.73 -11.03
N PRO A 47 -1.65 1.91 -11.27
CA PRO A 47 -0.96 3.18 -11.06
C PRO A 47 -0.96 3.56 -9.57
N VAL A 48 0.04 3.11 -8.85
CA VAL A 48 0.19 3.43 -7.43
C VAL A 48 1.02 4.70 -7.28
N PHE A 49 0.46 5.68 -6.62
CA PHE A 49 1.15 6.94 -6.31
C PHE A 49 1.61 6.95 -4.87
N LEU A 50 2.76 7.57 -4.66
CA LEU A 50 3.32 7.76 -3.34
C LEU A 50 3.15 9.23 -2.95
N ASN A 51 2.35 9.48 -1.92
CA ASN A 51 2.14 10.83 -1.38
C ASN A 51 2.93 10.98 -0.08
N LYS A 52 3.79 11.97 -0.03
CA LYS A 52 4.53 12.29 1.19
C LYS A 52 3.73 13.28 2.02
N ARG A 53 3.61 12.99 3.31
CA ARG A 53 2.89 13.84 4.27
C ARG A 53 3.77 14.09 5.48
N THR A 54 3.54 15.22 6.13
CA THR A 54 4.21 15.56 7.38
C THR A 54 3.14 15.68 8.46
N ASN A 55 3.33 14.99 9.59
CA ASN A 55 2.38 15.07 10.68
C ASN A 55 2.69 16.29 11.59
N ALA A 56 1.87 16.48 12.63
CA ALA A 56 2.01 17.60 13.55
C ALA A 56 3.33 17.58 14.33
N LEU A 57 3.96 16.42 14.45
CA LEU A 57 5.25 16.26 15.13
C LEU A 57 6.44 16.54 14.22
N GLY A 58 6.19 16.86 12.96
CA GLY A 58 7.25 17.10 11.98
C GLY A 58 7.81 15.84 11.36
N GLU A 59 7.24 14.67 11.65
CA GLU A 59 7.66 13.42 11.07
C GLU A 59 7.08 13.26 9.67
N THR A 60 7.92 12.85 8.73
CA THR A 60 7.49 12.61 7.35
C THR A 60 7.13 11.15 7.16
N TYR A 61 5.99 10.91 6.54
CA TYR A 61 5.55 9.56 6.20
C TYR A 61 4.99 9.54 4.77
N SER A 62 4.95 8.35 4.18
CA SER A 62 4.49 8.19 2.81
C SER A 62 3.22 7.34 2.81
N LYS A 63 2.24 7.76 2.03
CA LYS A 63 1.00 7.00 1.82
C LYS A 63 0.91 6.54 0.38
N TYR A 64 0.52 5.30 0.19
CA TYR A 64 0.29 4.73 -1.14
C TYR A 64 -1.18 4.88 -1.49
N ARG A 65 -1.45 5.24 -2.74
CA ARG A 65 -2.80 5.44 -3.23
C ARG A 65 -2.86 5.03 -4.71
N LEU A 66 -3.99 4.44 -5.11
CA LEU A 66 -4.27 4.21 -6.52
C LEU A 66 -4.81 5.48 -7.15
N GLY A 67 -4.22 5.87 -8.27
CA GLY A 67 -4.62 7.05 -9.00
C GLY A 67 -5.78 6.86 -9.95
#